data_8dd8052914984885e9f6b039223eaec6
#
_entry.id   8dd8052914984885e9f6b039223eaec6
#
_cell.length_a   1.000
_cell.length_b   1.000
_cell.length_c   1.000
_cell.angle_alpha   90.00
_cell.angle_beta   90.00
_cell.angle_gamma   90.00
#
_symmetry.space_group_name_H-M   'P 1'
#
loop_
_entity.id
_entity.type
_entity.pdbx_description
1 polymer ?
#
loop_
_entity_poly.entity_id
_entity_poly.type
_entity_poly.pdbx_seq_one_letter_code
_entity_poly.pdbx_strand_id
1 'polypeptide(L)'
;GYELARQFGHRIIKPLPALVQLKCEGNLLPKASGVRTDCLVEIRTGDGKTAAKDRGELQITDYGISGIPVFQVSRYAAKLLDRKQKVSAVLNFLPDLDEEEVQDLLKEQRSCLSGETAETFLNGIFNKKLASVLLKAAKIRPERQAGLLTKEELNSLVSVIREFVIPVKETNPFEQAQICAGGVDTTEIEAETMQSKRVPGLYMVGELLDVDGICGGYNLQWAWSSGYAAGSHAAAGVVQGYRKTVRGQEKQVKFSGSEGNRARGRQERKKHTYDPDQSAHTSRGPRGRGHKEKGGKASKSR
;
A
#
# COMPACT_ATOMS: atom_id res chain seq x y z
N GLY A 1 -12.46 15.88 2.43
CA GLY A 1 -11.89 15.62 3.77
C GLY A 1 -10.79 16.60 4.14
N TYR A 2 -9.77 16.78 3.30
CA TYR A 2 -8.63 17.66 3.58
C TYR A 2 -9.01 19.14 3.78
N GLU A 3 -9.95 19.66 3.00
CA GLU A 3 -10.42 21.03 3.18
C GLU A 3 -11.16 21.24 4.49
N LEU A 4 -12.01 20.29 4.87
CA LEU A 4 -12.69 20.31 6.17
C LEU A 4 -11.67 20.28 7.31
N ALA A 5 -10.68 19.39 7.23
CA ALA A 5 -9.63 19.32 8.24
C ALA A 5 -8.86 20.65 8.36
N ARG A 6 -8.55 21.32 7.24
CA ARG A 6 -7.93 22.66 7.26
C ARG A 6 -8.82 23.71 7.91
N GLN A 7 -10.14 23.70 7.66
CA GLN A 7 -11.08 24.63 8.30
C GLN A 7 -11.10 24.46 9.82
N PHE A 8 -10.86 23.26 10.31
CA PHE A 8 -10.68 22.97 11.75
C PHE A 8 -9.25 23.22 12.25
N GLY A 9 -8.39 23.81 11.45
CA GLY A 9 -7.04 24.23 11.83
C GLY A 9 -5.98 23.12 11.74
N HIS A 10 -6.31 21.96 11.15
CA HIS A 10 -5.36 20.87 11.00
C HIS A 10 -4.33 21.12 9.89
N ARG A 11 -3.10 20.76 10.18
CA ARG A 11 -2.02 20.74 9.18
C ARG A 11 -2.22 19.57 8.23
N ILE A 12 -2.12 19.85 6.93
CA ILE A 12 -2.16 18.85 5.88
C ILE A 12 -0.77 18.70 5.27
N ILE A 13 -0.19 17.54 5.43
CA ILE A 13 0.99 17.11 4.68
C ILE A 13 0.52 16.84 3.26
N LYS A 14 1.21 17.44 2.28
CA LYS A 14 0.80 17.40 0.88
C LYS A 14 0.58 15.95 0.41
N PRO A 15 -0.64 15.56 0.00
CA PRO A 15 -0.89 14.25 -0.56
C PRO A 15 -0.15 14.07 -1.90
N LEU A 16 0.48 12.93 -2.08
CA LEU A 16 1.19 12.51 -3.29
C LEU A 16 0.72 11.12 -3.70
N PRO A 17 0.71 10.77 -5.00
CA PRO A 17 0.40 9.41 -5.43
C PRO A 17 1.37 8.40 -4.81
N ALA A 18 0.85 7.29 -4.29
CA ALA A 18 1.63 6.19 -3.74
C ALA A 18 1.04 4.84 -4.13
N LEU A 19 1.83 3.77 -4.02
CA LEU A 19 1.55 2.48 -4.63
C LEU A 19 1.15 2.64 -6.10
N VAL A 20 2.03 3.27 -6.86
CA VAL A 20 1.78 3.77 -8.21
C VAL A 20 2.96 3.46 -9.13
N GLN A 21 2.71 3.38 -10.42
CA GLN A 21 3.75 3.20 -11.45
C GLN A 21 4.65 4.44 -11.54
N LEU A 22 5.89 4.23 -12.00
CA LEU A 22 6.86 5.28 -12.25
C LEU A 22 7.08 5.47 -13.75
N LYS A 23 6.97 6.71 -14.22
CA LYS A 23 7.37 7.10 -15.58
C LYS A 23 8.86 7.38 -15.60
N CYS A 24 9.54 6.75 -16.55
CA CYS A 24 11.00 6.81 -16.67
C CYS A 24 11.41 7.51 -17.97
N GLU A 25 12.61 8.08 -17.95
CA GLU A 25 13.24 8.65 -19.15
C GLU A 25 14.00 7.58 -19.95
N GLY A 26 14.22 7.88 -21.22
CA GLY A 26 15.00 7.01 -22.10
C GLY A 26 14.13 6.14 -23.00
N ASN A 27 14.79 5.56 -24.03
CA ASN A 27 14.13 4.83 -25.11
C ASN A 27 14.51 3.34 -25.17
N LEU A 28 15.34 2.87 -24.26
CA LEU A 28 15.79 1.47 -24.24
C LEU A 28 14.78 0.57 -23.56
N LEU A 29 14.43 0.87 -22.32
CA LEU A 29 13.57 0.03 -21.50
C LEU A 29 12.16 -0.17 -22.12
N PRO A 30 11.51 0.84 -22.72
CA PRO A 30 10.23 0.65 -23.42
C PRO A 30 10.24 -0.42 -24.50
N LYS A 31 11.41 -0.76 -25.08
CA LYS A 31 11.53 -1.85 -26.07
C LYS A 31 11.29 -3.24 -25.48
N ALA A 32 11.37 -3.38 -24.15
CA ALA A 32 11.00 -4.57 -23.41
C ALA A 32 9.60 -4.48 -22.81
N SER A 33 8.74 -3.55 -23.27
CA SER A 33 7.38 -3.41 -22.77
C SER A 33 6.60 -4.72 -22.82
N GLY A 34 5.87 -5.01 -21.73
CA GLY A 34 5.12 -6.23 -21.49
C GLY A 34 5.93 -7.34 -20.82
N VAL A 35 7.25 -7.20 -20.67
CA VAL A 35 8.07 -8.17 -19.95
C VAL A 35 7.83 -8.04 -18.44
N ARG A 36 7.75 -9.20 -17.79
CA ARG A 36 7.75 -9.36 -16.34
C ARG A 36 8.97 -10.18 -15.95
N THR A 37 9.64 -9.77 -14.88
CA THR A 37 10.86 -10.45 -14.41
C THR A 37 11.05 -10.18 -12.92
N ASP A 38 11.64 -11.12 -12.19
CA ASP A 38 12.11 -10.87 -10.83
C ASP A 38 13.22 -9.80 -10.86
N CYS A 39 13.13 -8.84 -9.96
CA CYS A 39 14.03 -7.69 -9.97
C CYS A 39 14.08 -7.05 -8.58
N LEU A 40 15.26 -6.65 -8.15
CA LEU A 40 15.42 -5.69 -7.06
C LEU A 40 15.35 -4.28 -7.66
N VAL A 41 14.37 -3.52 -7.22
CA VAL A 41 14.17 -2.12 -7.61
C VAL A 41 14.64 -1.22 -6.47
N GLU A 42 15.57 -0.33 -6.78
CA GLU A 42 16.10 0.63 -5.82
C GLU A 42 15.85 2.06 -6.32
N ILE A 43 15.36 2.94 -5.45
CA ILE A 43 15.24 4.38 -5.72
C ILE A 43 16.46 5.06 -5.14
N ARG A 44 17.21 5.77 -6.00
CA ARG A 44 18.38 6.58 -5.63
C ARG A 44 18.14 8.05 -5.85
N THR A 45 18.66 8.85 -4.93
CA THR A 45 18.72 10.32 -5.03
C THR A 45 19.83 10.74 -6.01
N GLY A 46 19.83 12.00 -6.43
CA GLY A 46 20.83 12.52 -7.36
C GLY A 46 22.28 12.49 -6.84
N ASP A 47 22.49 12.36 -5.53
CA ASP A 47 23.80 12.15 -4.87
C ASP A 47 24.15 10.65 -4.72
N GLY A 48 23.35 9.76 -5.30
CA GLY A 48 23.60 8.32 -5.31
C GLY A 48 23.14 7.55 -4.07
N LYS A 49 22.51 8.21 -3.08
CA LYS A 49 22.02 7.52 -1.88
C LYS A 49 20.74 6.75 -2.15
N THR A 50 20.66 5.53 -1.59
CA THR A 50 19.44 4.72 -1.59
C THR A 50 18.39 5.33 -0.69
N ALA A 51 17.25 5.69 -1.27
CA ALA A 51 16.08 6.17 -0.53
C ALA A 51 15.15 5.01 -0.12
N ALA A 52 14.99 4.01 -0.98
CA ALA A 52 14.21 2.80 -0.73
C ALA A 52 14.60 1.71 -1.72
N LYS A 53 14.34 0.45 -1.34
CA LYS A 53 14.46 -0.71 -2.23
C LYS A 53 13.42 -1.76 -1.89
N ASP A 54 12.97 -2.48 -2.89
CA ASP A 54 12.10 -3.64 -2.74
C ASP A 54 12.33 -4.64 -3.87
N ARG A 55 12.03 -5.92 -3.63
CA ARG A 55 12.20 -7.00 -4.59
C ARG A 55 10.89 -7.66 -4.93
N GLY A 56 10.71 -8.04 -6.18
CA GLY A 56 9.58 -8.80 -6.67
C GLY A 56 9.44 -8.75 -8.18
N GLU A 57 8.28 -9.14 -8.69
CA GLU A 57 8.00 -9.10 -10.12
C GLU A 57 7.90 -7.64 -10.63
N LEU A 58 8.95 -7.21 -11.33
CA LEU A 58 8.96 -5.97 -12.11
C LEU A 58 8.16 -6.16 -13.40
N GLN A 59 7.30 -5.22 -13.72
CA GLN A 59 6.67 -5.11 -15.02
C GLN A 59 7.21 -3.91 -15.79
N ILE A 60 7.78 -4.15 -16.97
CA ILE A 60 8.25 -3.12 -17.87
C ILE A 60 7.07 -2.64 -18.72
N THR A 61 6.89 -1.32 -18.82
CA THR A 61 5.85 -0.68 -19.62
C THR A 61 6.46 0.19 -20.72
N ASP A 62 5.62 0.71 -21.59
CA ASP A 62 6.03 1.64 -22.67
C ASP A 62 6.43 3.02 -22.15
N TYR A 63 6.03 3.37 -20.95
CA TYR A 63 6.34 4.66 -20.27
C TYR A 63 7.31 4.54 -19.09
N GLY A 64 7.67 3.33 -18.66
CA GLY A 64 8.53 3.15 -17.50
C GLY A 64 8.38 1.79 -16.83
N ILE A 65 8.15 1.79 -15.51
CA ILE A 65 8.13 0.58 -14.68
C ILE A 65 6.91 0.49 -13.78
N SER A 66 6.48 -0.73 -13.52
CA SER A 66 5.33 -1.12 -12.70
C SER A 66 5.63 -2.42 -11.95
N GLY A 67 4.67 -2.92 -11.19
CA GLY A 67 4.79 -4.14 -10.39
C GLY A 67 4.92 -3.85 -8.91
N ILE A 68 4.81 -4.90 -8.09
CA ILE A 68 4.77 -4.76 -6.63
C ILE A 68 6.00 -4.02 -6.09
N PRO A 69 7.25 -4.34 -6.47
CA PRO A 69 8.42 -3.64 -5.94
C PRO A 69 8.44 -2.15 -6.31
N VAL A 70 7.93 -1.80 -7.50
CA VAL A 70 7.81 -0.40 -7.90
C VAL A 70 6.76 0.33 -7.05
N PHE A 71 5.63 -0.30 -6.78
CA PHE A 71 4.60 0.28 -5.92
C PHE A 71 5.15 0.58 -4.52
N GLN A 72 5.88 -0.35 -3.93
CA GLN A 72 6.47 -0.21 -2.60
C GLN A 72 7.43 0.98 -2.50
N VAL A 73 8.25 1.20 -3.50
CA VAL A 73 9.25 2.28 -3.51
C VAL A 73 8.70 3.61 -4.05
N SER A 74 7.52 3.61 -4.68
CA SER A 74 6.99 4.77 -5.40
C SER A 74 6.75 5.99 -4.52
N ARG A 75 6.31 5.82 -3.26
CA ARG A 75 6.11 6.93 -2.31
C ARG A 75 7.39 7.71 -2.02
N TYR A 76 8.53 7.02 -2.00
CA TYR A 76 9.84 7.66 -1.79
C TYR A 76 10.23 8.46 -3.04
N ALA A 77 10.03 7.88 -4.22
CA ALA A 77 10.21 8.59 -5.47
C ALA A 77 9.31 9.83 -5.57
N ALA A 78 8.01 9.70 -5.22
CA ALA A 78 7.06 10.81 -5.22
C ALA A 78 7.50 11.96 -4.30
N LYS A 79 7.91 11.64 -3.05
CA LYS A 79 8.39 12.63 -2.08
C LYS A 79 9.67 13.34 -2.54
N LEU A 80 10.60 12.64 -3.19
CA LEU A 80 11.83 13.23 -3.74
C LEU A 80 11.55 14.13 -4.95
N LEU A 81 10.71 13.66 -5.87
CA LEU A 81 10.29 14.42 -7.05
C LEU A 81 9.52 15.70 -6.67
N ASP A 82 8.66 15.64 -5.66
CA ASP A 82 7.95 16.82 -5.15
C ASP A 82 8.91 17.89 -4.62
N ARG A 83 10.03 17.47 -4.02
CA ARG A 83 11.13 18.33 -3.58
C ARG A 83 12.06 18.77 -4.71
N LYS A 84 11.72 18.47 -5.98
CA LYS A 84 12.52 18.79 -7.16
C LYS A 84 13.91 18.17 -7.17
N GLN A 85 14.08 17.06 -6.47
CA GLN A 85 15.32 16.30 -6.49
C GLN A 85 15.39 15.39 -7.72
N LYS A 86 16.59 15.13 -8.20
CA LYS A 86 16.81 14.10 -9.24
C LYS A 86 16.63 12.74 -8.61
N VAL A 87 15.91 11.86 -9.30
CA VAL A 87 15.58 10.51 -8.86
C VAL A 87 15.92 9.53 -9.97
N SER A 88 16.55 8.41 -9.61
CA SER A 88 16.76 7.29 -10.51
C SER A 88 16.23 6.01 -9.91
N ALA A 89 15.68 5.14 -10.74
CA ALA A 89 15.47 3.75 -10.42
C ALA A 89 16.69 2.94 -10.88
N VAL A 90 17.19 2.08 -10.02
CA VAL A 90 18.28 1.14 -10.33
C VAL A 90 17.69 -0.26 -10.23
N LEU A 91 17.82 -1.01 -11.33
CA LEU A 91 17.23 -2.33 -11.47
C LEU A 91 18.35 -3.38 -11.44
N ASN A 92 18.24 -4.36 -10.54
CA ASN A 92 19.06 -5.55 -10.54
C ASN A 92 18.19 -6.74 -10.96
N PHE A 93 18.51 -7.31 -12.12
CA PHE A 93 17.76 -8.40 -12.75
C PHE A 93 18.19 -9.80 -12.32
N LEU A 94 19.26 -9.92 -11.52
CA LEU A 94 19.71 -11.17 -10.88
C LEU A 94 20.05 -10.90 -9.40
N PRO A 95 19.04 -10.59 -8.57
CA PRO A 95 19.28 -10.13 -7.21
C PRO A 95 19.80 -11.22 -6.25
N ASP A 96 19.69 -12.49 -6.62
CA ASP A 96 20.20 -13.62 -5.83
C ASP A 96 21.69 -13.89 -6.04
N LEU A 97 22.26 -13.35 -7.12
CA LEU A 97 23.65 -13.58 -7.48
C LEU A 97 24.50 -12.35 -7.16
N ASP A 98 25.67 -12.55 -6.60
CA ASP A 98 26.65 -11.50 -6.47
C ASP A 98 27.34 -11.19 -7.81
N GLU A 99 28.30 -10.27 -7.82
CA GLU A 99 28.96 -9.86 -9.06
C GLU A 99 29.83 -10.97 -9.65
N GLU A 100 30.51 -11.74 -8.83
CA GLU A 100 31.38 -12.84 -9.24
C GLU A 100 30.54 -13.99 -9.81
N GLU A 101 29.45 -14.34 -9.15
CA GLU A 101 28.50 -15.36 -9.60
C GLU A 101 27.86 -15.00 -10.95
N VAL A 102 27.47 -13.72 -11.16
CA VAL A 102 26.96 -13.28 -12.46
C VAL A 102 28.06 -13.33 -13.54
N GLN A 103 29.31 -12.96 -13.20
CA GLN A 103 30.40 -13.08 -14.12
C GLN A 103 30.66 -14.54 -14.54
N ASP A 104 30.64 -15.45 -13.59
CA ASP A 104 30.88 -16.87 -13.84
C ASP A 104 29.76 -17.51 -14.65
N LEU A 105 28.49 -17.17 -14.32
CA LEU A 105 27.35 -17.57 -15.14
C LEU A 105 27.52 -17.14 -16.61
N LEU A 106 27.90 -15.88 -16.84
CA LEU A 106 28.08 -15.38 -18.21
C LEU A 106 29.30 -16.00 -18.91
N LYS A 107 30.36 -16.31 -18.20
CA LYS A 107 31.55 -17.02 -18.79
C LYS A 107 31.18 -18.44 -19.19
N GLU A 108 30.45 -19.15 -18.35
CA GLU A 108 29.97 -20.51 -18.63
C GLU A 108 29.06 -20.53 -19.86
N GLN A 109 28.03 -19.67 -19.86
CA GLN A 109 27.12 -19.53 -20.99
C GLN A 109 27.85 -19.18 -22.29
N ARG A 110 28.85 -18.29 -22.25
CA ARG A 110 29.68 -17.95 -23.41
C ARG A 110 30.43 -19.17 -23.92
N SER A 111 30.96 -19.99 -23.05
CA SER A 111 31.70 -21.20 -23.43
C SER A 111 30.79 -22.24 -24.10
N CYS A 112 29.59 -22.45 -23.53
CA CYS A 112 28.61 -23.40 -24.05
C CYS A 112 28.01 -22.96 -25.40
N LEU A 113 27.80 -21.64 -25.57
CA LEU A 113 27.08 -21.07 -26.72
C LEU A 113 28.00 -20.21 -27.59
N SER A 114 29.29 -20.56 -27.67
CA SER A 114 30.31 -19.74 -28.36
C SER A 114 30.05 -19.51 -29.84
N GLY A 115 29.36 -20.44 -30.51
CA GLY A 115 28.95 -20.33 -31.92
C GLY A 115 27.69 -19.49 -32.15
N GLU A 116 26.91 -19.24 -31.10
CA GLU A 116 25.62 -18.55 -31.16
C GLU A 116 25.78 -17.03 -31.10
N THR A 117 24.69 -16.30 -31.36
CA THR A 117 24.64 -14.85 -31.20
C THR A 117 24.59 -14.41 -29.75
N ALA A 118 25.01 -13.20 -29.46
CA ALA A 118 24.91 -12.61 -28.13
C ALA A 118 23.44 -12.52 -27.63
N GLU A 119 22.48 -12.38 -28.53
CA GLU A 119 21.04 -12.44 -28.17
C GLU A 119 20.64 -13.86 -27.73
N THR A 120 21.06 -14.90 -28.50
CA THR A 120 20.79 -16.30 -28.16
C THR A 120 21.47 -16.70 -26.84
N PHE A 121 22.68 -16.23 -26.62
CA PHE A 121 23.44 -16.44 -25.39
C PHE A 121 22.70 -16.02 -24.11
N LEU A 122 21.90 -14.95 -24.15
CA LEU A 122 21.12 -14.48 -22.99
C LEU A 122 19.71 -15.07 -22.88
N ASN A 123 19.18 -15.72 -23.92
CA ASN A 123 17.79 -16.20 -23.93
C ASN A 123 17.48 -17.28 -22.88
N GLY A 124 18.49 -17.98 -22.36
CA GLY A 124 18.31 -18.94 -21.27
C GLY A 124 18.15 -18.27 -19.89
N ILE A 125 18.55 -17.01 -19.77
CA ILE A 125 18.57 -16.26 -18.51
C ILE A 125 17.45 -15.22 -18.51
N PHE A 126 17.21 -14.53 -19.63
CA PHE A 126 16.26 -13.42 -19.74
C PHE A 126 15.28 -13.61 -20.90
N ASN A 127 14.10 -12.99 -20.76
CA ASN A 127 13.20 -12.85 -21.91
C ASN A 127 13.92 -12.15 -23.06
N LYS A 128 13.68 -12.60 -24.31
CA LYS A 128 14.33 -12.10 -25.52
C LYS A 128 14.33 -10.57 -25.64
N LYS A 129 13.20 -9.92 -25.34
CA LYS A 129 13.13 -8.44 -25.39
C LYS A 129 14.04 -7.79 -24.37
N LEU A 130 14.08 -8.33 -23.15
CA LEU A 130 14.96 -7.82 -22.09
C LEU A 130 16.43 -8.07 -22.44
N ALA A 131 16.78 -9.25 -22.91
CA ALA A 131 18.14 -9.59 -23.38
C ALA A 131 18.64 -8.58 -24.42
N SER A 132 17.82 -8.26 -25.42
CA SER A 132 18.15 -7.25 -26.44
C SER A 132 18.37 -5.85 -25.85
N VAL A 133 17.58 -5.47 -24.82
CA VAL A 133 17.74 -4.18 -24.10
C VAL A 133 19.05 -4.16 -23.33
N LEU A 134 19.37 -5.22 -22.58
CA LEU A 134 20.60 -5.33 -21.77
C LEU A 134 21.85 -5.29 -22.65
N LEU A 135 21.85 -6.03 -23.76
CA LEU A 135 22.97 -5.99 -24.73
C LEU A 135 23.19 -4.58 -25.27
N LYS A 136 22.13 -3.90 -25.70
CA LYS A 136 22.23 -2.52 -26.21
C LYS A 136 22.72 -1.55 -25.14
N ALA A 137 22.28 -1.71 -23.89
CA ALA A 137 22.77 -0.91 -22.78
C ALA A 137 24.26 -1.15 -22.50
N ALA A 138 24.72 -2.39 -22.62
CA ALA A 138 26.12 -2.79 -22.54
C ALA A 138 26.95 -2.45 -23.83
N LYS A 139 26.32 -1.82 -24.86
CA LYS A 139 26.90 -1.49 -26.16
C LYS A 139 27.37 -2.71 -26.97
N ILE A 140 26.73 -3.85 -26.74
CA ILE A 140 26.99 -5.11 -27.47
C ILE A 140 25.95 -5.25 -28.59
N ARG A 141 26.40 -5.58 -29.80
CA ARG A 141 25.48 -5.87 -30.90
C ARG A 141 24.84 -7.23 -30.69
N PRO A 142 23.50 -7.34 -30.76
CA PRO A 142 22.78 -8.62 -30.54
C PRO A 142 23.26 -9.76 -31.48
N GLU A 143 23.66 -9.40 -32.69
CA GLU A 143 24.10 -10.34 -33.74
C GLU A 143 25.56 -10.78 -33.59
N ARG A 144 26.34 -10.16 -32.67
CA ARG A 144 27.72 -10.53 -32.43
C ARG A 144 27.83 -11.97 -31.91
N GLN A 145 28.80 -12.72 -32.40
CA GLN A 145 29.03 -14.09 -31.93
C GLN A 145 29.47 -14.09 -30.46
N ALA A 146 28.80 -14.90 -29.63
CA ALA A 146 29.01 -14.94 -28.18
C ALA A 146 30.47 -15.29 -27.80
N GLY A 147 31.07 -16.24 -28.49
CA GLY A 147 32.48 -16.61 -28.26
C GLY A 147 33.51 -15.49 -28.51
N LEU A 148 33.14 -14.46 -29.27
CA LEU A 148 33.96 -13.29 -29.54
C LEU A 148 33.75 -12.11 -28.57
N LEU A 149 32.89 -12.25 -27.57
CA LEU A 149 32.71 -11.24 -26.55
C LEU A 149 33.97 -11.09 -25.72
N THR A 150 34.46 -9.87 -25.59
CA THR A 150 35.66 -9.56 -24.80
C THR A 150 35.33 -9.57 -23.29
N LYS A 151 36.40 -9.57 -22.48
CA LYS A 151 36.24 -9.47 -21.02
C LYS A 151 35.57 -8.16 -20.61
N GLU A 152 35.91 -7.06 -21.29
CA GLU A 152 35.35 -5.72 -21.05
C GLU A 152 33.86 -5.67 -21.38
N GLU A 153 33.45 -6.31 -22.49
CA GLU A 153 32.04 -6.42 -22.87
C GLU A 153 31.23 -7.25 -21.86
N LEU A 154 31.81 -8.37 -21.38
CA LEU A 154 31.16 -9.16 -20.33
C LEU A 154 31.04 -8.37 -19.01
N ASN A 155 32.10 -7.67 -18.60
CA ASN A 155 32.05 -6.83 -17.40
C ASN A 155 30.98 -5.71 -17.52
N SER A 156 30.92 -5.08 -18.71
CA SER A 156 29.88 -4.09 -18.99
C SER A 156 28.48 -4.69 -18.89
N LEU A 157 28.29 -5.91 -19.37
CA LEU A 157 27.00 -6.62 -19.30
C LEU A 157 26.66 -6.98 -17.87
N VAL A 158 27.61 -7.45 -17.05
CA VAL A 158 27.43 -7.69 -15.61
C VAL A 158 26.95 -6.41 -14.91
N SER A 159 27.64 -5.31 -15.14
CA SER A 159 27.27 -4.01 -14.55
C SER A 159 25.85 -3.60 -14.95
N VAL A 160 25.48 -3.76 -16.21
CA VAL A 160 24.12 -3.45 -16.71
C VAL A 160 23.06 -4.37 -16.11
N ILE A 161 23.34 -5.66 -15.96
CA ILE A 161 22.40 -6.63 -15.36
C ILE A 161 22.13 -6.29 -13.89
N ARG A 162 23.18 -5.90 -13.16
CA ARG A 162 23.10 -5.64 -11.72
C ARG A 162 22.70 -4.20 -11.38
N GLU A 163 23.01 -3.24 -12.23
CA GLU A 163 22.73 -1.82 -12.00
C GLU A 163 22.25 -1.13 -13.28
N PHE A 164 21.05 -1.52 -13.75
CA PHE A 164 20.41 -0.81 -14.86
C PHE A 164 19.78 0.49 -14.36
N VAL A 165 20.47 1.60 -14.56
CA VAL A 165 20.05 2.91 -14.05
C VAL A 165 19.11 3.61 -15.03
N ILE A 166 17.96 4.07 -14.52
CA ILE A 166 16.95 4.77 -15.30
C ILE A 166 16.50 6.03 -14.54
N PRO A 167 16.59 7.23 -15.14
CA PRO A 167 16.02 8.42 -14.52
C PRO A 167 14.49 8.30 -14.39
N VAL A 168 13.97 8.64 -13.22
CA VAL A 168 12.53 8.70 -12.97
C VAL A 168 12.06 10.13 -13.20
N LYS A 169 11.13 10.30 -14.13
CA LYS A 169 10.56 11.60 -14.50
C LYS A 169 9.46 12.04 -13.56
N GLU A 170 8.49 11.17 -13.34
CA GLU A 170 7.31 11.41 -12.53
C GLU A 170 6.63 10.10 -12.12
N THR A 171 5.71 10.16 -11.16
CA THR A 171 4.77 9.09 -10.90
C THR A 171 3.60 9.17 -11.89
N ASN A 172 2.87 8.07 -12.06
CA ASN A 172 1.54 8.17 -12.66
C ASN A 172 0.63 9.01 -11.75
N PRO A 173 -0.45 9.62 -12.29
CA PRO A 173 -1.34 10.50 -11.53
C PRO A 173 -2.20 9.72 -10.54
N PHE A 174 -2.94 10.46 -9.68
CA PHE A 174 -3.78 9.89 -8.62
C PHE A 174 -4.80 8.87 -9.10
N GLU A 175 -5.35 9.05 -10.30
CA GLU A 175 -6.32 8.12 -10.90
C GLU A 175 -5.79 6.71 -11.09
N GLN A 176 -4.47 6.55 -11.10
CA GLN A 176 -3.78 5.26 -11.24
C GLN A 176 -3.06 4.83 -9.97
N ALA A 177 -3.06 5.67 -8.94
CA ALA A 177 -2.50 5.35 -7.64
C ALA A 177 -3.47 4.49 -6.82
N GLN A 178 -2.96 3.52 -6.08
CA GLN A 178 -3.80 2.73 -5.19
C GLN A 178 -4.13 3.47 -3.91
N ILE A 179 -3.23 4.34 -3.45
CA ILE A 179 -3.36 5.17 -2.25
C ILE A 179 -2.68 6.51 -2.45
N CYS A 180 -2.79 7.41 -1.46
CA CYS A 180 -1.93 8.58 -1.33
C CYS A 180 -1.01 8.48 -0.12
N ALA A 181 0.19 9.06 -0.24
CA ALA A 181 1.08 9.36 0.87
C ALA A 181 0.94 10.85 1.22
N GLY A 182 0.74 11.17 2.48
CA GLY A 182 0.33 12.50 2.94
C GLY A 182 -1.10 12.50 3.47
N GLY A 183 -1.52 13.59 4.08
CA GLY A 183 -2.83 13.73 4.72
C GLY A 183 -2.77 14.62 5.96
N VAL A 184 -3.73 14.48 6.85
CA VAL A 184 -3.72 15.18 8.15
C VAL A 184 -2.52 14.71 8.96
N ASP A 185 -1.77 15.66 9.51
CA ASP A 185 -0.60 15.37 10.36
C ASP A 185 -1.02 14.54 11.57
N THR A 186 -0.49 13.34 11.67
CA THR A 186 -0.82 12.38 12.74
C THR A 186 -0.43 12.87 14.14
N THR A 187 0.51 13.81 14.25
CA THR A 187 0.87 14.42 15.54
C THR A 187 -0.28 15.18 16.18
N GLU A 188 -1.27 15.60 15.40
CA GLU A 188 -2.45 16.33 15.84
C GLU A 188 -3.64 15.43 16.20
N ILE A 189 -3.47 14.10 16.14
CA ILE A 189 -4.50 13.09 16.40
C ILE A 189 -4.08 12.23 17.60
N GLU A 190 -5.03 11.92 18.46
CA GLU A 190 -4.84 10.96 19.54
C GLU A 190 -4.80 9.53 18.97
N ALA A 191 -3.68 8.83 19.16
CA ALA A 191 -3.43 7.53 18.53
C ALA A 191 -4.42 6.43 18.97
N GLU A 192 -4.91 6.46 20.22
CA GLU A 192 -5.81 5.44 20.76
C GLU A 192 -7.24 5.66 20.34
N THR A 193 -7.67 6.92 20.22
CA THR A 193 -9.07 7.29 20.03
C THR A 193 -9.37 7.79 18.63
N MET A 194 -8.36 8.14 17.85
CA MET A 194 -8.48 8.84 16.56
C MET A 194 -9.14 10.22 16.69
N GLN A 195 -9.20 10.79 17.88
CA GLN A 195 -9.77 12.11 18.11
C GLN A 195 -8.77 13.20 17.80
N SER A 196 -9.25 14.30 17.23
CA SER A 196 -8.48 15.52 17.07
C SER A 196 -8.02 16.08 18.41
N LYS A 197 -6.72 16.38 18.54
CA LYS A 197 -6.17 17.13 19.68
C LYS A 197 -6.57 18.60 19.67
N ARG A 198 -7.04 19.13 18.54
CA ARG A 198 -7.43 20.52 18.34
C ARG A 198 -8.92 20.75 18.60
N VAL A 199 -9.75 19.82 18.16
CA VAL A 199 -11.22 19.95 18.19
C VAL A 199 -11.84 18.79 18.93
N PRO A 200 -12.30 18.95 20.17
CA PRO A 200 -12.98 17.91 20.91
C PRO A 200 -14.22 17.37 20.16
N GLY A 201 -14.38 16.06 20.12
CA GLY A 201 -15.48 15.40 19.44
C GLY A 201 -15.33 15.24 17.93
N LEU A 202 -14.23 15.74 17.33
CA LEU A 202 -13.88 15.49 15.94
C LEU A 202 -12.95 14.27 15.84
N TYR A 203 -13.32 13.31 15.02
CA TYR A 203 -12.52 12.10 14.76
C TYR A 203 -12.12 12.05 13.30
N MET A 204 -10.88 11.61 13.03
CA MET A 204 -10.34 11.45 11.67
C MET A 204 -9.68 10.11 11.56
N VAL A 205 -9.95 9.39 10.45
CA VAL A 205 -9.58 7.98 10.29
C VAL A 205 -9.16 7.65 8.87
N GLY A 206 -8.55 6.50 8.72
CA GLY A 206 -8.20 5.95 7.41
C GLY A 206 -7.18 6.79 6.66
N GLU A 207 -7.34 6.83 5.36
CA GLU A 207 -6.43 7.49 4.42
C GLU A 207 -6.51 9.03 4.46
N LEU A 208 -7.44 9.60 5.23
CA LEU A 208 -7.45 11.03 5.52
C LEU A 208 -6.21 11.47 6.33
N LEU A 209 -5.67 10.55 7.14
CA LEU A 209 -4.45 10.77 7.94
C LEU A 209 -3.19 10.49 7.09
N ASP A 210 -2.07 11.14 7.44
CA ASP A 210 -0.77 10.83 6.84
C ASP A 210 -0.24 9.47 7.35
N VAL A 211 -0.93 8.41 6.94
CA VAL A 211 -0.58 7.02 7.21
C VAL A 211 -0.73 6.24 5.91
N ASP A 212 0.39 5.79 5.38
CA ASP A 212 0.45 4.98 4.18
C ASP A 212 1.23 3.67 4.44
N GLY A 213 0.57 2.55 4.21
CA GLY A 213 1.12 1.20 4.37
C GLY A 213 1.65 0.61 3.06
N ILE A 214 2.31 -0.53 3.17
CA ILE A 214 2.78 -1.32 2.03
C ILE A 214 1.61 -1.94 1.26
N CYS A 215 1.86 -2.43 0.03
CA CYS A 215 0.92 -3.22 -0.76
C CYS A 215 0.57 -4.52 -0.01
N GLY A 216 -0.69 -5.00 -0.13
CA GLY A 216 -1.12 -6.25 0.52
C GLY A 216 -2.24 -6.12 1.55
N GLY A 217 -3.08 -5.08 1.46
CA GLY A 217 -4.26 -4.91 2.32
C GLY A 217 -4.04 -4.09 3.60
N TYR A 218 -2.81 -3.68 3.90
CA TYR A 218 -2.49 -2.91 5.11
C TYR A 218 -3.25 -1.58 5.21
N ASN A 219 -3.45 -0.91 4.09
CA ASN A 219 -4.19 0.37 4.06
C ASN A 219 -5.69 0.18 4.36
N LEU A 220 -6.29 -0.91 3.88
CA LEU A 220 -7.66 -1.29 4.24
C LEU A 220 -7.75 -1.68 5.72
N GLN A 221 -6.80 -2.45 6.22
CA GLN A 221 -6.75 -2.81 7.64
C GLN A 221 -6.62 -1.57 8.53
N TRP A 222 -5.78 -0.61 8.14
CA TRP A 222 -5.67 0.68 8.81
C TRP A 222 -7.00 1.43 8.82
N ALA A 223 -7.70 1.52 7.68
CA ALA A 223 -8.98 2.20 7.59
C ALA A 223 -10.04 1.56 8.52
N TRP A 224 -10.11 0.24 8.58
CA TRP A 224 -11.03 -0.48 9.46
C TRP A 224 -10.67 -0.31 10.94
N SER A 225 -9.40 -0.48 11.29
CA SER A 225 -8.95 -0.40 12.68
C SER A 225 -9.11 1.00 13.25
N SER A 226 -8.72 2.03 12.49
CA SER A 226 -8.88 3.43 12.89
C SER A 226 -10.35 3.84 12.97
N GLY A 227 -11.19 3.36 12.01
CA GLY A 227 -12.63 3.57 12.03
C GLY A 227 -13.32 2.93 13.24
N TYR A 228 -12.93 1.70 13.58
CA TYR A 228 -13.43 1.02 14.77
C TYR A 228 -13.04 1.76 16.06
N ALA A 229 -11.78 2.17 16.19
CA ALA A 229 -11.30 2.92 17.35
C ALA A 229 -12.10 4.23 17.52
N ALA A 230 -12.22 5.01 16.45
CA ALA A 230 -12.96 6.27 16.46
C ALA A 230 -14.43 6.07 16.84
N GLY A 231 -15.11 5.10 16.22
CA GLY A 231 -16.54 4.82 16.50
C GLY A 231 -16.78 4.39 17.93
N SER A 232 -15.92 3.51 18.46
CA SER A 232 -16.02 3.04 19.85
C SER A 232 -15.86 4.17 20.86
N HIS A 233 -14.88 5.04 20.65
CA HIS A 233 -14.63 6.18 21.55
C HIS A 233 -15.68 7.29 21.42
N ALA A 234 -16.15 7.56 20.20
CA ALA A 234 -17.23 8.52 19.99
C ALA A 234 -18.52 8.08 20.71
N ALA A 235 -18.90 6.81 20.60
CA ALA A 235 -20.07 6.26 21.31
C ALA A 235 -19.91 6.34 22.83
N ALA A 236 -18.74 6.00 23.38
CA ALA A 236 -18.47 6.11 24.82
C ALA A 236 -18.56 7.57 25.30
N GLY A 237 -18.08 8.52 24.52
CA GLY A 237 -18.17 9.95 24.82
C GLY A 237 -19.61 10.46 24.90
N VAL A 238 -20.48 10.03 23.98
CA VAL A 238 -21.92 10.36 23.99
C VAL A 238 -22.59 9.82 25.24
N VAL A 239 -22.33 8.56 25.62
CA VAL A 239 -22.93 7.93 26.82
C VAL A 239 -22.49 8.67 28.10
N GLN A 240 -21.22 9.06 28.20
CA GLN A 240 -20.73 9.83 29.35
C GLN A 240 -21.34 11.24 29.41
N GLY A 241 -21.48 11.91 28.27
CA GLY A 241 -22.12 13.21 28.15
C GLY A 241 -23.60 13.14 28.61
N TYR A 242 -24.36 12.15 28.12
CA TYR A 242 -25.73 11.92 28.52
C TYR A 242 -25.86 11.66 30.02
N ARG A 243 -25.02 10.80 30.61
CA ARG A 243 -25.01 10.54 32.07
C ARG A 243 -24.70 11.79 32.89
N LYS A 244 -23.80 12.67 32.44
CA LYS A 244 -23.51 13.93 33.11
C LYS A 244 -24.69 14.89 33.06
N THR A 245 -25.38 14.97 31.91
CA THR A 245 -26.57 15.84 31.75
C THR A 245 -27.72 15.37 32.64
N VAL A 246 -28.02 14.08 32.66
CA VAL A 246 -29.08 13.51 33.53
C VAL A 246 -28.76 13.75 35.01
N ARG A 247 -27.53 13.49 35.47
CA ARG A 247 -27.10 13.78 36.85
C ARG A 247 -27.15 15.27 37.21
N GLY A 248 -26.84 16.13 36.21
CA GLY A 248 -26.96 17.58 36.39
C GLY A 248 -28.42 18.03 36.60
N GLN A 249 -29.33 17.48 35.81
CA GLN A 249 -30.78 17.74 35.96
C GLN A 249 -31.35 17.20 37.28
N GLU A 250 -30.94 15.99 37.70
CA GLU A 250 -31.33 15.44 39.01
C GLU A 250 -30.83 16.30 40.20
N LYS A 251 -29.66 16.90 40.11
CA LYS A 251 -29.14 17.83 41.12
C LYS A 251 -29.91 19.14 41.14
N GLN A 252 -30.31 19.70 39.98
CA GLN A 252 -31.12 20.90 39.91
C GLN A 252 -32.54 20.68 40.47
N VAL A 253 -33.15 19.52 40.19
CA VAL A 253 -34.48 19.17 40.76
C VAL A 253 -34.44 18.96 42.28
N LYS A 254 -33.30 18.47 42.82
CA LYS A 254 -33.13 18.34 44.28
C LYS A 254 -32.87 19.68 44.98
N PHE A 255 -32.33 20.69 44.29
CA PHE A 255 -32.08 22.00 44.88
C PHE A 255 -33.33 22.92 44.89
N SER A 256 -34.32 22.68 44.00
CA SER A 256 -35.57 23.46 43.94
C SER A 256 -36.67 22.90 44.83
N GLY A 257 -36.43 21.79 45.54
CA GLY A 257 -37.42 21.11 46.39
C GLY A 257 -37.30 21.33 47.90
N SER A 258 -36.44 22.26 48.37
CA SER A 258 -36.21 22.44 49.82
C SER A 258 -36.79 23.72 50.44
N GLU A 259 -37.76 24.40 49.82
CA GLU A 259 -38.57 25.41 50.50
C GLU A 259 -40.05 25.20 50.15
N GLY A 260 -40.81 24.64 51.07
CA GLY A 260 -42.28 24.69 51.03
C GLY A 260 -42.96 23.40 51.43
N ASN A 261 -43.48 23.44 52.69
CA ASN A 261 -44.63 22.70 53.26
C ASN A 261 -44.46 21.26 53.75
N ARG A 262 -44.33 21.15 55.07
CA ARG A 262 -44.85 20.07 55.85
C ARG A 262 -46.41 20.07 55.79
N ALA A 263 -46.99 19.02 55.18
CA ALA A 263 -48.26 18.41 55.67
C ALA A 263 -48.66 17.20 54.79
N ARG A 264 -48.86 16.08 55.48
CA ARG A 264 -49.81 14.97 55.22
C ARG A 264 -49.78 14.19 53.93
N GLY A 265 -49.55 12.87 54.08
CA GLY A 265 -50.02 11.90 53.10
C GLY A 265 -49.13 10.65 52.98
N ARG A 266 -49.34 9.71 53.94
CA ARG A 266 -48.81 8.35 53.87
C ARG A 266 -49.63 7.60 52.82
N GLN A 267 -49.05 7.29 51.67
CA GLN A 267 -49.55 6.26 50.74
C GLN A 267 -48.41 5.40 50.27
N GLU A 268 -48.52 4.13 50.50
CA GLU A 268 -47.59 3.06 50.09
C GLU A 268 -47.51 3.01 48.56
N ARG A 269 -46.33 3.12 48.03
CA ARG A 269 -46.02 2.76 46.64
C ARG A 269 -45.22 1.47 46.61
N LYS A 270 -45.85 0.45 46.03
CA LYS A 270 -45.24 -0.83 45.70
C LYS A 270 -44.00 -0.60 44.81
N LYS A 271 -42.86 -1.15 45.22
CA LYS A 271 -41.62 -1.21 44.42
C LYS A 271 -41.84 -2.21 43.30
N HIS A 272 -41.80 -1.74 42.07
CA HIS A 272 -41.50 -2.59 40.93
C HIS A 272 -39.97 -2.63 40.76
N THR A 273 -39.38 -3.72 41.14
CA THR A 273 -38.00 -4.07 40.81
C THR A 273 -37.99 -4.67 39.41
N TYR A 274 -37.29 -4.07 38.51
CA TYR A 274 -36.98 -4.60 37.18
C TYR A 274 -35.78 -5.55 37.31
N ASP A 275 -36.00 -6.83 36.95
CA ASP A 275 -35.00 -7.87 36.93
C ASP A 275 -34.51 -8.04 35.49
N PRO A 276 -33.16 -7.87 35.20
CA PRO A 276 -32.64 -7.96 33.85
C PRO A 276 -32.40 -9.37 33.31
N ASP A 277 -32.71 -10.43 34.07
CA ASP A 277 -32.24 -11.80 33.71
C ASP A 277 -33.33 -12.69 33.05
N GLN A 278 -34.43 -12.15 32.53
CA GLN A 278 -35.43 -12.95 31.81
C GLN A 278 -35.61 -12.54 30.35
N SER A 279 -34.56 -12.72 29.53
CA SER A 279 -34.74 -12.73 28.07
C SER A 279 -33.72 -13.60 27.36
N ALA A 280 -33.56 -14.81 27.81
CA ALA A 280 -32.96 -15.89 27.04
C ALA A 280 -33.90 -17.11 27.12
N HIS A 281 -34.85 -17.22 26.20
CA HIS A 281 -35.37 -18.46 25.64
C HIS A 281 -36.65 -18.20 24.83
N THR A 282 -36.65 -18.80 23.68
CA THR A 282 -37.70 -19.09 22.72
C THR A 282 -37.74 -18.27 21.46
N SER A 283 -37.13 -18.87 20.43
CA SER A 283 -37.80 -19.08 19.14
C SER A 283 -37.06 -20.16 18.33
N ARG A 284 -37.50 -21.42 18.54
CA ARG A 284 -37.31 -22.45 17.53
C ARG A 284 -38.37 -22.22 16.45
N GLY A 285 -37.99 -21.85 15.26
CA GLY A 285 -38.81 -21.88 14.06
C GLY A 285 -38.56 -23.19 13.26
N PRO A 286 -39.48 -23.61 12.39
CA PRO A 286 -39.66 -25.01 12.03
C PRO A 286 -38.75 -25.45 10.86
N ARG A 287 -38.39 -26.73 10.92
CA ARG A 287 -37.74 -27.52 9.86
C ARG A 287 -38.67 -27.60 8.64
N GLY A 288 -38.20 -27.12 7.50
CA GLY A 288 -38.74 -27.39 6.16
C GLY A 288 -37.96 -28.49 5.48
N ARG A 289 -38.69 -29.47 5.02
CA ARG A 289 -38.30 -30.78 4.43
C ARG A 289 -37.49 -30.63 3.13
N GLY A 290 -36.62 -31.60 2.93
CA GLY A 290 -35.84 -31.83 1.73
C GLY A 290 -36.66 -32.15 0.48
N HIS A 291 -36.01 -31.93 -0.65
CA HIS A 291 -36.28 -32.68 -1.86
C HIS A 291 -34.97 -33.13 -2.47
N LYS A 292 -34.89 -34.50 -2.60
CA LYS A 292 -33.96 -35.21 -3.50
C LYS A 292 -34.47 -35.01 -4.94
N GLU A 293 -33.59 -34.94 -5.87
CA GLU A 293 -33.42 -35.88 -6.98
C GLU A 293 -32.65 -35.31 -8.15
N LYS A 294 -31.74 -36.17 -8.60
CA LYS A 294 -31.37 -36.60 -9.98
C LYS A 294 -30.61 -35.59 -10.81
N GLY A 295 -29.42 -35.81 -11.20
CA GLY A 295 -28.91 -36.93 -11.97
C GLY A 295 -28.93 -36.61 -13.46
N GLY A 296 -27.77 -36.36 -14.08
CA GLY A 296 -27.67 -36.08 -15.52
C GLY A 296 -26.22 -35.89 -15.95
N LYS A 297 -25.58 -36.95 -16.25
CA LYS A 297 -24.59 -37.36 -17.27
C LYS A 297 -24.19 -36.34 -18.33
N ALA A 298 -22.89 -36.11 -18.43
CA ALA A 298 -21.99 -36.32 -19.59
C ALA A 298 -22.40 -35.83 -20.99
N SER A 299 -21.52 -35.04 -21.61
CA SER A 299 -20.89 -35.32 -22.93
C SER A 299 -19.83 -34.24 -23.23
N LYS A 300 -18.75 -34.68 -23.52
CA LYS A 300 -17.69 -34.69 -24.51
C LYS A 300 -17.91 -33.84 -25.77
N SER A 301 -16.76 -33.28 -26.20
CA SER A 301 -16.34 -32.79 -27.54
C SER A 301 -16.53 -31.30 -27.73
N ARG A 302 -15.55 -30.56 -28.11
CA ARG A 302 -14.34 -30.70 -28.97
C ARG A 302 -13.25 -29.73 -28.49
#